data_936b8e5061c46e6fdb2f470113ce21df
#
_entry.id   936b8e5061c46e6fdb2f470113ce21df
#
_cell.length_a   1.000
_cell.length_b   1.000
_cell.length_c   1.000
_cell.angle_alpha   90.00
_cell.angle_beta   90.00
_cell.angle_gamma   90.00
#
_symmetry.space_group_name_H-M   'P 1'
#
loop_
_entity.id
_entity.type
_entity.pdbx_description
1 polymer ?
#
loop_
_entity_poly.entity_id
_entity_poly.type
_entity_poly.pdbx_seq_one_letter_code
_entity_poly.pdbx_strand_id
1 'polypeptide(L)'
;MSNTYQWLWKSNSNPWQTNIEEQWEKYSDIEMTIIENGYQNKYSHVELDNFIIDFKHLVQINKADSTKQRPIKRISDISLQCSREERFTLPSHNSLNTRRKSFGDEARWMSPKFIEEWIKRNPRITLTQRIEKAAQGILEEGRLLGKIVESQWLAEQLFEVKEKSWDEIALRCLFLYTRECFLYKLLNKALREEDLSKVDTLGPFCDFLWNSLSSENLKSKYQFTGLVYRSASLELDEIDAYKNSIKKNPKEWLGFSSTSKNRALAEIYDGNTLFIINVPSQSQHLDISTISNFPVEEEVLLGASTSFQIEHVKYDETTRKHHIYLRILW
;
A
#
# COMPACT_ATOMS: atom_id res chain seq x y z
N MET A 1 10.43 -12.27 -7.09
CA MET A 1 11.43 -12.96 -6.25
C MET A 1 11.39 -12.27 -4.90
N SER A 2 11.06 -12.99 -3.84
CA SER A 2 11.04 -12.43 -2.48
C SER A 2 12.44 -11.95 -2.13
N ASN A 3 12.56 -10.71 -1.66
CA ASN A 3 13.85 -10.15 -1.23
C ASN A 3 14.40 -10.97 -0.06
N THR A 4 15.39 -11.79 -0.32
CA THR A 4 16.12 -12.56 0.70
C THR A 4 17.14 -11.70 1.44
N TYR A 5 17.22 -10.41 1.13
CA TYR A 5 18.23 -9.50 1.66
C TYR A 5 17.61 -8.21 2.15
N GLN A 6 18.14 -7.67 3.24
CA GLN A 6 17.79 -6.35 3.76
C GLN A 6 19.02 -5.47 3.83
N TRP A 7 18.86 -4.22 3.43
CA TRP A 7 19.85 -3.17 3.61
C TRP A 7 19.45 -2.28 4.78
N LEU A 8 20.39 -2.04 5.67
CA LEU A 8 20.21 -1.25 6.89
C LEU A 8 21.27 -0.16 6.94
N TRP A 9 20.91 0.97 7.55
CA TRP A 9 21.83 2.05 7.84
C TRP A 9 21.88 2.32 9.35
N LYS A 10 23.04 2.70 9.87
CA LYS A 10 23.26 2.93 11.30
C LYS A 10 22.63 4.25 11.73
N SER A 11 21.57 4.22 12.55
CA SER A 11 20.74 5.37 12.91
C SER A 11 21.19 6.11 14.16
N ASN A 12 22.14 5.57 14.94
CA ASN A 12 22.68 6.24 16.12
C ASN A 12 23.04 7.73 15.85
N SER A 13 22.86 8.61 16.83
CA SER A 13 23.20 10.05 16.73
C SER A 13 24.67 10.26 16.32
N ASN A 14 25.60 9.51 16.91
CA ASN A 14 26.97 9.37 16.42
C ASN A 14 27.17 7.95 15.87
N PRO A 15 27.14 7.75 14.54
CA PRO A 15 27.20 6.44 13.94
C PRO A 15 28.56 5.74 14.05
N TRP A 16 29.61 6.47 14.45
CA TRP A 16 30.99 5.98 14.58
C TRP A 16 31.34 5.61 16.02
N GLN A 17 30.48 5.89 16.98
CA GLN A 17 30.72 5.52 18.37
C GLN A 17 30.59 4.01 18.56
N THR A 18 31.59 3.41 19.22
CA THR A 18 31.69 1.95 19.40
C THR A 18 31.17 1.44 20.74
N ASN A 19 31.00 2.33 21.75
CA ASN A 19 30.66 1.96 23.12
C ASN A 19 29.17 2.10 23.46
N ILE A 20 28.32 2.12 22.43
CA ILE A 20 26.86 2.19 22.56
C ILE A 20 26.22 1.06 21.79
N GLU A 21 25.01 0.69 22.19
CA GLU A 21 24.20 -0.27 21.44
C GLU A 21 23.93 0.26 20.02
N GLU A 22 24.21 -0.57 19.03
CA GLU A 22 24.02 -0.22 17.64
C GLU A 22 22.54 -0.18 17.27
N GLN A 23 22.10 0.94 16.75
CA GLN A 23 20.75 1.12 16.20
C GLN A 23 20.82 1.10 14.67
N TRP A 24 19.98 0.28 14.07
CA TRP A 24 19.92 0.10 12.62
C TRP A 24 18.51 0.27 12.12
N GLU A 25 18.35 1.06 11.04
CA GLU A 25 17.09 1.29 10.38
C GLU A 25 17.11 0.75 8.95
N LYS A 26 15.93 0.42 8.44
CA LYS A 26 15.75 -0.10 7.09
C LYS A 26 15.63 1.05 6.09
N TYR A 27 16.14 0.82 4.88
CA TYR A 27 15.73 1.61 3.74
C TYR A 27 14.28 1.30 3.35
N SER A 28 13.65 2.20 2.59
CA SER A 28 12.34 1.91 2.01
C SER A 28 12.45 0.71 1.04
N ASP A 29 11.32 0.09 0.76
CA ASP A 29 11.27 -1.10 -0.09
C ASP A 29 11.86 -0.85 -1.49
N ILE A 30 11.56 0.31 -2.08
CA ILE A 30 12.10 0.68 -3.40
C ILE A 30 13.59 1.02 -3.29
N GLU A 31 14.01 1.78 -2.28
CA GLU A 31 15.43 2.06 -2.05
C GLU A 31 16.24 0.77 -1.86
N MET A 32 15.72 -0.19 -1.07
CA MET A 32 16.37 -1.52 -0.94
C MET A 32 16.51 -2.22 -2.29
N THR A 33 15.52 -2.12 -3.17
CA THR A 33 15.59 -2.71 -4.51
C THR A 33 16.66 -2.05 -5.37
N ILE A 34 16.74 -0.72 -5.33
CA ILE A 34 17.76 0.05 -6.07
C ILE A 34 19.17 -0.29 -5.56
N ILE A 35 19.35 -0.31 -4.23
CA ILE A 35 20.63 -0.64 -3.59
C ILE A 35 21.06 -2.07 -3.96
N GLU A 36 20.13 -3.05 -3.81
CA GLU A 36 20.44 -4.45 -4.13
C GLU A 36 20.79 -4.65 -5.60
N ASN A 37 20.02 -4.04 -6.51
CA ASN A 37 20.32 -4.10 -7.95
C ASN A 37 21.71 -3.52 -8.26
N GLY A 38 22.08 -2.37 -7.69
CA GLY A 38 23.39 -1.77 -7.86
C GLY A 38 24.52 -2.66 -7.31
N TYR A 39 24.30 -3.25 -6.15
CA TYR A 39 25.25 -4.16 -5.54
C TYR A 39 25.47 -5.43 -6.37
N GLN A 40 24.39 -6.07 -6.85
CA GLN A 40 24.48 -7.27 -7.68
C GLN A 40 25.14 -7.01 -9.04
N ASN A 41 24.92 -5.82 -9.62
CA ASN A 41 25.56 -5.39 -10.86
C ASN A 41 26.97 -4.82 -10.66
N LYS A 42 27.50 -4.87 -9.43
CA LYS A 42 28.88 -4.43 -9.09
C LYS A 42 29.12 -2.95 -9.42
N TYR A 43 28.11 -2.10 -9.28
CA TYR A 43 28.29 -0.65 -9.40
C TYR A 43 29.16 -0.15 -8.24
N SER A 44 29.90 0.93 -8.45
CA SER A 44 30.68 1.55 -7.38
C SER A 44 29.77 2.21 -6.33
N HIS A 45 28.66 2.75 -6.77
CA HIS A 45 27.67 3.42 -5.94
C HIS A 45 26.29 3.44 -6.61
N VAL A 46 25.23 3.77 -5.84
CA VAL A 46 23.92 4.15 -6.33
C VAL A 46 23.44 5.43 -5.66
N GLU A 47 22.61 6.18 -6.34
CA GLU A 47 22.00 7.39 -5.83
C GLU A 47 20.58 7.17 -5.37
N LEU A 48 20.26 7.64 -4.16
CA LEU A 48 18.91 7.80 -3.61
C LEU A 48 18.54 9.29 -3.57
N ASP A 49 17.35 9.65 -3.12
CA ASP A 49 16.92 11.04 -3.07
C ASP A 49 17.89 11.93 -2.30
N ASN A 50 18.23 11.57 -1.08
CA ASN A 50 19.06 12.36 -0.19
C ASN A 50 20.48 11.81 0.03
N PHE A 51 20.77 10.61 -0.47
CA PHE A 51 22.00 9.89 -0.16
C PHE A 51 22.65 9.28 -1.40
N ILE A 52 23.97 9.09 -1.32
CA ILE A 52 24.75 8.22 -2.20
C ILE A 52 25.12 7.01 -1.36
N ILE A 53 24.93 5.82 -1.88
CA ILE A 53 25.33 4.56 -1.28
C ILE A 53 26.65 4.14 -1.91
N ASP A 54 27.72 4.20 -1.17
CA ASP A 54 29.06 3.77 -1.60
C ASP A 54 29.30 2.32 -1.18
N PHE A 55 29.37 1.42 -2.16
CA PHE A 55 29.55 -0.01 -1.91
C PHE A 55 30.99 -0.38 -1.55
N LYS A 56 31.97 0.43 -1.92
CA LYS A 56 33.37 0.17 -1.59
C LYS A 56 33.64 0.36 -0.10
N HIS A 57 33.07 1.41 0.48
CA HIS A 57 33.28 1.76 1.88
C HIS A 57 32.13 1.32 2.77
N LEU A 58 31.06 0.79 2.21
CA LEU A 58 29.80 0.40 2.89
C LEU A 58 29.24 1.54 3.75
N VAL A 59 29.06 2.70 3.14
CA VAL A 59 28.51 3.88 3.79
C VAL A 59 27.43 4.54 2.92
N GLN A 60 26.43 5.15 3.58
CA GLN A 60 25.60 6.16 2.95
C GLN A 60 26.20 7.54 3.20
N ILE A 61 26.21 8.37 2.18
CA ILE A 61 26.76 9.74 2.19
C ILE A 61 25.63 10.71 1.92
N ASN A 62 25.45 11.71 2.77
CA ASN A 62 24.41 12.73 2.56
C ASN A 62 24.82 13.64 1.37
N LYS A 63 23.90 13.82 0.39
CA LYS A 63 24.17 14.64 -0.81
C LYS A 63 24.38 16.13 -0.51
N ALA A 64 23.69 16.64 0.52
CA ALA A 64 23.82 18.05 0.92
C ALA A 64 25.08 18.33 1.76
N ASP A 65 25.65 17.31 2.41
CA ASP A 65 26.82 17.43 3.27
C ASP A 65 27.60 16.11 3.28
N SER A 66 28.61 16.00 2.43
CA SER A 66 29.40 14.78 2.24
C SER A 66 30.20 14.34 3.48
N THR A 67 30.34 15.21 4.49
CA THR A 67 30.95 14.86 5.78
C THR A 67 30.04 14.00 6.64
N LYS A 68 28.73 14.05 6.39
CA LYS A 68 27.72 13.24 7.07
C LYS A 68 27.60 11.89 6.41
N GLN A 69 28.32 10.93 6.98
CA GLN A 69 28.36 9.56 6.50
C GLN A 69 27.87 8.60 7.59
N ARG A 70 27.24 7.50 7.21
CA ARG A 70 26.77 6.46 8.11
C ARG A 70 27.07 5.08 7.56
N PRO A 71 27.53 4.14 8.40
CA PRO A 71 27.71 2.76 7.97
C PRO A 71 26.41 2.13 7.48
N ILE A 72 26.52 1.30 6.46
CA ILE A 72 25.43 0.46 5.97
C ILE A 72 25.83 -1.00 6.09
N LYS A 73 24.83 -1.89 6.17
CA LYS A 73 25.05 -3.32 6.12
C LYS A 73 23.97 -4.03 5.32
N ARG A 74 24.38 -5.12 4.69
CA ARG A 74 23.48 -6.06 4.01
C ARG A 74 23.35 -7.30 4.88
N ILE A 75 22.13 -7.69 5.19
CA ILE A 75 21.85 -8.93 5.93
C ILE A 75 21.03 -9.87 5.07
N SER A 76 21.36 -11.16 5.14
CA SER A 76 20.57 -12.23 4.55
C SER A 76 19.78 -12.90 5.68
N ASP A 77 18.56 -12.46 5.92
CA ASP A 77 17.72 -13.07 6.93
C ASP A 77 16.32 -13.29 6.39
N ILE A 78 15.98 -14.54 6.20
CA ILE A 78 14.67 -15.00 5.73
C ILE A 78 13.61 -14.84 6.82
N SER A 79 14.01 -14.76 8.10
CA SER A 79 13.09 -14.69 9.24
C SER A 79 12.49 -13.30 9.46
N LEU A 80 13.10 -12.25 8.86
CA LEU A 80 12.66 -10.86 8.98
C LEU A 80 11.82 -10.39 7.77
N GLN A 81 11.03 -11.26 7.17
CA GLN A 81 9.95 -10.82 6.30
C GLN A 81 8.91 -10.08 7.15
N CYS A 82 9.25 -8.82 7.45
CA CYS A 82 8.38 -7.98 8.26
C CYS A 82 7.10 -7.70 7.48
N SER A 83 6.00 -8.14 8.04
CA SER A 83 4.68 -7.65 7.67
C SER A 83 4.62 -6.13 7.88
N ARG A 84 3.93 -5.45 6.98
CA ARG A 84 3.81 -3.98 6.97
C ARG A 84 2.61 -3.57 7.80
N GLU A 85 2.83 -3.17 9.02
CA GLU A 85 1.76 -2.77 9.94
C GLU A 85 0.87 -1.67 9.35
N GLU A 86 1.46 -0.59 8.84
CA GLU A 86 0.71 0.55 8.28
C GLU A 86 -0.25 0.17 7.14
N ARG A 87 0.02 -0.93 6.43
CA ARG A 87 -0.81 -1.37 5.32
C ARG A 87 -2.10 -2.05 5.79
N PHE A 88 -2.01 -2.80 6.89
CA PHE A 88 -3.12 -3.57 7.47
C PHE A 88 -3.81 -2.85 8.62
N THR A 89 -3.32 -1.67 9.00
CA THR A 89 -3.96 -0.78 9.96
C THR A 89 -4.53 0.44 9.21
N LEU A 90 -5.68 0.93 9.65
CA LEU A 90 -6.11 2.26 9.24
C LEU A 90 -5.24 3.27 9.98
N PRO A 91 -4.61 4.25 9.28
CA PRO A 91 -3.78 5.22 9.97
C PRO A 91 -4.61 5.96 11.02
N SER A 92 -4.12 5.99 12.25
CA SER A 92 -4.64 6.87 13.30
C SER A 92 -4.42 8.33 12.86
N HIS A 93 -5.46 9.12 12.82
CA HIS A 93 -5.41 10.48 12.28
C HIS A 93 -5.07 11.52 13.34
N ASN A 94 -3.84 12.02 13.32
CA ASN A 94 -3.41 13.23 14.05
C ASN A 94 -3.78 14.53 13.29
N SER A 95 -4.95 14.66 12.72
CA SER A 95 -5.35 15.92 12.08
C SER A 95 -6.59 16.51 12.74
N LEU A 96 -6.38 17.65 13.37
CA LEU A 96 -7.26 18.38 14.27
C LEU A 96 -8.57 18.95 13.68
N ASN A 97 -8.99 18.68 12.44
CA ASN A 97 -10.02 19.52 11.83
C ASN A 97 -11.07 18.89 10.91
N THR A 98 -11.27 17.58 10.91
CA THR A 98 -12.47 17.04 10.24
C THR A 98 -13.01 15.81 10.98
N ARG A 99 -14.30 15.80 11.29
CA ARG A 99 -15.03 14.58 11.72
C ARG A 99 -14.91 13.56 10.60
N ARG A 100 -13.93 12.67 10.70
CA ARG A 100 -13.73 11.61 9.72
C ARG A 100 -14.47 10.37 10.18
N LYS A 101 -15.31 9.88 9.32
CA LYS A 101 -15.89 8.53 9.46
C LYS A 101 -14.90 7.55 8.84
N SER A 102 -14.72 6.39 9.44
CA SER A 102 -13.91 5.31 8.89
C SER A 102 -14.55 4.63 7.67
N PHE A 103 -15.78 5.03 7.34
CA PHE A 103 -16.53 4.56 6.18
C PHE A 103 -17.44 5.68 5.63
N GLY A 104 -17.85 5.56 4.34
CA GLY A 104 -18.80 6.47 3.69
C GLY A 104 -20.23 6.36 4.27
N ASP A 105 -21.05 7.38 4.03
CA ASP A 105 -22.39 7.47 4.64
C ASP A 105 -23.31 6.33 4.22
N GLU A 106 -23.44 6.07 2.92
CA GLU A 106 -24.22 4.95 2.35
C GLU A 106 -23.51 4.41 1.12
N ALA A 107 -23.59 3.10 0.90
CA ALA A 107 -23.03 2.47 -0.28
C ALA A 107 -23.75 2.97 -1.55
N ARG A 108 -22.99 3.51 -2.49
CA ARG A 108 -23.54 4.04 -3.74
C ARG A 108 -23.71 2.99 -4.82
N TRP A 109 -23.10 1.82 -4.65
CA TRP A 109 -23.09 0.72 -5.64
C TRP A 109 -22.51 1.11 -7.01
N MET A 110 -21.63 2.08 -7.02
CA MET A 110 -21.03 2.67 -8.21
C MET A 110 -19.52 2.67 -8.10
N SER A 111 -18.85 2.96 -9.19
CA SER A 111 -17.41 3.21 -9.17
C SER A 111 -17.05 4.40 -8.26
N PRO A 112 -15.84 4.46 -7.72
CA PRO A 112 -15.39 5.62 -6.97
C PRO A 112 -15.54 6.91 -7.78
N LYS A 113 -16.04 7.99 -7.17
CA LYS A 113 -16.13 9.32 -7.83
C LYS A 113 -14.81 9.74 -8.49
N PHE A 114 -13.71 9.36 -7.87
CA PHE A 114 -12.37 9.62 -8.39
C PHE A 114 -12.15 9.00 -9.79
N ILE A 115 -12.59 7.77 -9.98
CA ILE A 115 -12.51 7.06 -11.26
C ILE A 115 -13.53 7.61 -12.26
N GLU A 116 -14.76 7.89 -11.82
CA GLU A 116 -15.78 8.51 -12.69
C GLU A 116 -15.29 9.82 -13.27
N GLU A 117 -14.70 10.68 -12.44
CA GLU A 117 -14.14 11.95 -12.89
C GLU A 117 -12.94 11.76 -13.83
N TRP A 118 -12.06 10.77 -13.55
CA TRP A 118 -10.97 10.41 -14.45
C TRP A 118 -11.48 9.99 -15.83
N ILE A 119 -12.46 9.07 -15.90
CA ILE A 119 -13.05 8.59 -17.16
C ILE A 119 -13.71 9.75 -17.92
N LYS A 120 -14.45 10.61 -17.22
CA LYS A 120 -15.10 11.78 -17.80
C LYS A 120 -14.11 12.74 -18.45
N ARG A 121 -12.93 12.98 -17.83
CA ARG A 121 -11.87 13.81 -18.39
C ARG A 121 -11.14 13.15 -19.56
N ASN A 122 -11.14 11.81 -19.64
CA ASN A 122 -10.36 11.05 -20.61
C ASN A 122 -11.20 10.01 -21.40
N PRO A 123 -12.28 10.37 -22.08
CA PRO A 123 -13.29 9.44 -22.62
C PRO A 123 -12.79 8.56 -23.77
N ARG A 124 -11.66 8.87 -24.40
CA ARG A 124 -11.13 8.16 -25.57
C ARG A 124 -9.64 7.83 -25.43
N ILE A 125 -9.17 7.67 -24.21
CA ILE A 125 -7.77 7.39 -23.95
C ILE A 125 -7.41 5.95 -24.36
N THR A 126 -6.32 5.77 -25.10
CA THR A 126 -5.79 4.44 -25.43
C THR A 126 -5.08 3.82 -24.24
N LEU A 127 -4.87 2.49 -24.27
CA LEU A 127 -4.15 1.78 -23.22
C LEU A 127 -2.73 2.33 -23.01
N THR A 128 -2.00 2.53 -24.10
CA THR A 128 -0.65 3.12 -24.10
C THR A 128 -0.63 4.51 -23.48
N GLN A 129 -1.54 5.40 -23.89
CA GLN A 129 -1.65 6.74 -23.32
C GLN A 129 -2.00 6.72 -21.82
N ARG A 130 -2.81 5.74 -21.39
CA ARG A 130 -3.17 5.58 -19.97
C ARG A 130 -1.97 5.23 -19.12
N ILE A 131 -1.08 4.32 -19.61
CA ILE A 131 0.18 3.98 -18.94
C ILE A 131 1.11 5.18 -18.87
N GLU A 132 1.25 5.91 -19.96
CA GLU A 132 2.08 7.12 -20.01
C GLU A 132 1.60 8.16 -18.99
N LYS A 133 0.29 8.39 -18.92
CA LYS A 133 -0.29 9.30 -17.93
C LYS A 133 -0.10 8.78 -16.49
N ALA A 134 -0.22 7.48 -16.27
CA ALA A 134 0.03 6.89 -14.95
C ALA A 134 1.49 7.11 -14.51
N ALA A 135 2.45 6.81 -15.39
CA ALA A 135 3.87 7.03 -15.12
C ALA A 135 4.18 8.52 -14.88
N GLN A 136 3.65 9.41 -15.73
CA GLN A 136 3.85 10.85 -15.60
C GLN A 136 3.25 11.42 -14.31
N GLY A 137 2.04 10.97 -13.95
CA GLY A 137 1.40 11.38 -12.69
C GLY A 137 2.17 10.93 -11.46
N ILE A 138 2.71 9.71 -11.47
CA ILE A 138 3.58 9.21 -10.38
C ILE A 138 4.86 10.05 -10.26
N LEU A 139 5.50 10.41 -11.39
CA LEU A 139 6.67 11.29 -11.39
C LEU A 139 6.36 12.66 -10.81
N GLU A 140 5.22 13.25 -11.16
CA GLU A 140 4.80 14.55 -10.66
C GLU A 140 4.55 14.52 -9.14
N GLU A 141 3.79 13.54 -8.65
CA GLU A 141 3.51 13.39 -7.22
C GLU A 141 4.80 13.07 -6.42
N GLY A 142 5.67 12.22 -6.96
CA GLY A 142 6.97 11.94 -6.33
C GLY A 142 7.84 13.19 -6.22
N ARG A 143 7.88 14.02 -7.28
CA ARG A 143 8.60 15.31 -7.24
C ARG A 143 8.05 16.24 -6.16
N LEU A 144 6.73 16.35 -6.02
CA LEU A 144 6.08 17.17 -5.00
C LEU A 144 6.39 16.69 -3.58
N LEU A 145 6.61 15.39 -3.40
CA LEU A 145 6.93 14.77 -2.12
C LEU A 145 8.43 14.65 -1.83
N GLY A 146 9.31 15.09 -2.77
CA GLY A 146 10.75 14.88 -2.66
C GLY A 146 11.16 13.40 -2.79
N LYS A 147 10.33 12.57 -3.47
CA LYS A 147 10.52 11.13 -3.73
C LYS A 147 10.85 10.88 -5.19
N ILE A 148 11.89 11.56 -5.69
CA ILE A 148 12.23 11.58 -7.11
C ILE A 148 12.69 10.19 -7.57
N VAL A 149 13.64 9.60 -6.86
CA VAL A 149 14.21 8.28 -7.21
C VAL A 149 13.18 7.17 -7.10
N GLU A 150 12.36 7.18 -6.03
CA GLU A 150 11.25 6.21 -5.91
C GLU A 150 10.26 6.35 -7.07
N SER A 151 9.88 7.57 -7.44
CA SER A 151 8.91 7.82 -8.52
C SER A 151 9.46 7.46 -9.90
N GLN A 152 10.74 7.70 -10.14
CA GLN A 152 11.43 7.28 -11.38
C GLN A 152 11.40 5.76 -11.51
N TRP A 153 11.77 5.04 -10.47
CA TRP A 153 11.73 3.59 -10.47
C TRP A 153 10.32 3.06 -10.75
N LEU A 154 9.29 3.61 -10.09
CA LEU A 154 7.88 3.22 -10.32
C LEU A 154 7.44 3.48 -11.77
N ALA A 155 7.80 4.63 -12.34
CA ALA A 155 7.47 4.99 -13.71
C ALA A 155 8.16 4.07 -14.73
N GLU A 156 9.44 3.73 -14.52
CA GLU A 156 10.19 2.79 -15.34
C GLU A 156 9.49 1.43 -15.37
N GLN A 157 9.02 0.95 -14.21
CA GLN A 157 8.30 -0.32 -14.13
C GLN A 157 6.98 -0.32 -14.94
N LEU A 158 6.31 0.82 -15.07
CA LEU A 158 5.14 0.96 -15.95
C LEU A 158 5.54 1.02 -17.43
N PHE A 159 6.63 1.72 -17.76
CA PHE A 159 7.12 1.78 -19.15
C PHE A 159 7.59 0.44 -19.68
N GLU A 160 8.16 -0.43 -18.84
CA GLU A 160 8.56 -1.81 -19.22
C GLU A 160 7.38 -2.65 -19.73
N VAL A 161 6.17 -2.39 -19.27
CA VAL A 161 4.95 -3.14 -19.65
C VAL A 161 4.05 -2.38 -20.63
N LYS A 162 4.46 -1.22 -21.13
CA LYS A 162 3.65 -0.33 -21.97
C LYS A 162 3.05 -1.01 -23.20
N GLU A 163 3.82 -1.89 -23.84
CA GLU A 163 3.41 -2.61 -25.06
C GLU A 163 2.96 -4.05 -24.75
N LYS A 164 2.69 -4.37 -23.48
CA LYS A 164 2.25 -5.68 -23.05
C LYS A 164 0.72 -5.80 -23.07
N SER A 165 0.24 -7.01 -22.85
CA SER A 165 -1.20 -7.28 -22.71
C SER A 165 -1.79 -6.56 -21.48
N TRP A 166 -3.12 -6.37 -21.50
CA TRP A 166 -3.85 -5.81 -20.37
C TRP A 166 -3.54 -6.55 -19.06
N ASP A 167 -3.54 -7.88 -19.08
CA ASP A 167 -3.30 -8.70 -17.87
C ASP A 167 -1.89 -8.47 -17.31
N GLU A 168 -0.87 -8.38 -18.16
CA GLU A 168 0.50 -8.11 -17.72
C GLU A 168 0.63 -6.71 -17.10
N ILE A 169 -0.03 -5.71 -17.69
CA ILE A 169 -0.10 -4.35 -17.16
C ILE A 169 -0.82 -4.33 -15.81
N ALA A 170 -1.98 -4.99 -15.73
CA ALA A 170 -2.76 -5.09 -14.51
C ALA A 170 -1.97 -5.75 -13.37
N LEU A 171 -1.29 -6.86 -13.64
CA LEU A 171 -0.41 -7.54 -12.68
C LEU A 171 0.76 -6.66 -12.24
N ARG A 172 1.35 -5.88 -13.16
CA ARG A 172 2.40 -4.91 -12.81
C ARG A 172 1.84 -3.80 -11.89
N CYS A 173 0.67 -3.25 -12.19
CA CYS A 173 0.04 -2.23 -11.34
C CYS A 173 -0.29 -2.79 -9.95
N LEU A 174 -0.84 -4.00 -9.85
CA LEU A 174 -1.06 -4.69 -8.58
C LEU A 174 0.25 -4.89 -7.80
N PHE A 175 1.30 -5.37 -8.46
CA PHE A 175 2.63 -5.50 -7.85
C PHE A 175 3.16 -4.16 -7.31
N LEU A 176 3.10 -3.08 -8.12
CA LEU A 176 3.56 -1.75 -7.70
C LEU A 176 2.73 -1.21 -6.53
N TYR A 177 1.42 -1.48 -6.51
CA TYR A 177 0.58 -1.12 -5.38
C TYR A 177 0.99 -1.83 -4.09
N THR A 178 1.57 -3.05 -4.17
CA THR A 178 2.06 -3.75 -2.97
C THR A 178 3.40 -3.23 -2.44
N ARG A 179 4.09 -2.34 -3.15
CA ARG A 179 5.37 -1.78 -2.69
C ARG A 179 5.16 -0.84 -1.49
N GLU A 180 6.06 -0.93 -0.50
CA GLU A 180 6.06 -0.01 0.65
C GLU A 180 6.69 1.32 0.24
N CYS A 181 5.88 2.20 -0.35
CA CYS A 181 6.28 3.49 -0.89
C CYS A 181 5.16 4.53 -0.78
N PHE A 182 5.40 5.74 -1.26
CA PHE A 182 4.43 6.84 -1.18
C PHE A 182 3.15 6.57 -2.00
N LEU A 183 3.23 5.78 -3.08
CA LEU A 183 2.17 5.68 -4.09
C LEU A 183 0.84 5.16 -3.52
N TYR A 184 0.84 4.01 -2.84
CA TYR A 184 -0.38 3.46 -2.28
C TYR A 184 -0.93 4.32 -1.12
N LYS A 185 -0.04 4.95 -0.34
CA LYS A 185 -0.42 5.85 0.77
C LYS A 185 -1.15 7.08 0.22
N LEU A 186 -0.57 7.72 -0.79
CA LEU A 186 -1.12 8.92 -1.41
C LEU A 186 -2.43 8.62 -2.14
N LEU A 187 -2.48 7.53 -2.91
CA LEU A 187 -3.69 7.10 -3.63
C LEU A 187 -4.85 6.85 -2.66
N ASN A 188 -4.63 6.05 -1.63
CA ASN A 188 -5.68 5.76 -0.66
C ASN A 188 -6.09 6.98 0.15
N LYS A 189 -5.18 7.92 0.41
CA LYS A 189 -5.51 9.21 1.01
C LYS A 189 -6.45 10.00 0.10
N ALA A 190 -6.08 10.17 -1.18
CA ALA A 190 -6.90 10.90 -2.15
C ALA A 190 -8.30 10.29 -2.30
N LEU A 191 -8.41 8.95 -2.32
CA LEU A 191 -9.69 8.26 -2.38
C LEU A 191 -10.54 8.49 -1.13
N ARG A 192 -9.97 8.35 0.07
CA ARG A 192 -10.71 8.56 1.33
C ARG A 192 -11.17 10.00 1.53
N GLU A 193 -10.37 10.96 1.06
CA GLU A 193 -10.68 12.38 1.15
C GLU A 193 -11.52 12.89 -0.04
N GLU A 194 -11.80 12.02 -1.01
CA GLU A 194 -12.42 12.39 -2.29
C GLU A 194 -11.70 13.60 -2.94
N ASP A 195 -10.36 13.62 -2.86
CA ASP A 195 -9.53 14.73 -3.37
C ASP A 195 -9.42 14.67 -4.90
N LEU A 196 -10.38 15.29 -5.58
CA LEU A 196 -10.45 15.34 -7.04
C LEU A 196 -9.33 16.17 -7.69
N SER A 197 -8.55 16.92 -6.92
CA SER A 197 -7.37 17.63 -7.44
C SER A 197 -6.27 16.67 -7.92
N LYS A 198 -6.25 15.44 -7.38
CA LYS A 198 -5.30 14.38 -7.72
C LYS A 198 -5.75 13.47 -8.87
N VAL A 199 -6.91 13.72 -9.47
CA VAL A 199 -7.48 12.85 -10.51
C VAL A 199 -6.57 12.78 -11.74
N ASP A 200 -5.96 13.87 -12.17
CA ASP A 200 -5.13 13.89 -13.38
C ASP A 200 -3.79 13.15 -13.19
N THR A 201 -3.27 13.12 -11.97
CA THR A 201 -1.99 12.45 -11.65
C THR A 201 -2.17 10.99 -11.20
N LEU A 202 -3.12 10.71 -10.31
CA LEU A 202 -3.31 9.37 -9.73
C LEU A 202 -4.46 8.58 -10.38
N GLY A 203 -5.37 9.25 -11.09
CA GLY A 203 -6.54 8.62 -11.73
C GLY A 203 -6.18 7.49 -12.69
N PRO A 204 -5.18 7.65 -13.59
CA PRO A 204 -4.78 6.58 -14.49
C PRO A 204 -4.34 5.30 -13.78
N PHE A 205 -3.53 5.43 -12.74
CA PHE A 205 -3.06 4.28 -11.95
C PHE A 205 -4.21 3.66 -11.12
N CYS A 206 -5.06 4.50 -10.54
CA CYS A 206 -6.26 4.07 -9.81
C CYS A 206 -7.20 3.25 -10.71
N ASP A 207 -7.42 3.70 -11.94
CA ASP A 207 -8.26 3.05 -12.93
C ASP A 207 -7.71 1.66 -13.33
N PHE A 208 -6.39 1.51 -13.48
CA PHE A 208 -5.78 0.20 -13.69
C PHE A 208 -6.05 -0.74 -12.51
N LEU A 209 -5.83 -0.29 -11.27
CA LEU A 209 -6.08 -1.12 -10.09
C LEU A 209 -7.54 -1.53 -9.97
N TRP A 210 -8.46 -0.58 -10.11
CA TRP A 210 -9.90 -0.84 -9.96
C TRP A 210 -10.41 -1.83 -11.01
N ASN A 211 -10.02 -1.65 -12.28
CA ASN A 211 -10.39 -2.57 -13.37
C ASN A 211 -9.71 -3.94 -13.22
N SER A 212 -8.52 -4.02 -12.63
CA SER A 212 -7.87 -5.30 -12.36
C SER A 212 -8.71 -6.18 -11.44
N LEU A 213 -9.31 -5.59 -10.40
CA LEU A 213 -10.16 -6.31 -9.45
C LEU A 213 -11.50 -6.77 -10.05
N SER A 214 -11.88 -6.22 -11.21
CA SER A 214 -13.10 -6.59 -11.94
C SER A 214 -12.82 -7.50 -13.15
N SER A 215 -11.53 -7.74 -13.49
CA SER A 215 -11.15 -8.52 -14.66
C SER A 215 -11.49 -10.00 -14.47
N GLU A 216 -12.32 -10.57 -15.37
CA GLU A 216 -12.68 -11.98 -15.37
C GLU A 216 -11.46 -12.91 -15.49
N ASN A 217 -10.47 -12.51 -16.32
CA ASN A 217 -9.23 -13.28 -16.48
C ASN A 217 -8.41 -13.33 -15.19
N LEU A 218 -8.31 -12.21 -14.47
CA LEU A 218 -7.58 -12.18 -13.20
C LEU A 218 -8.38 -12.87 -12.10
N LYS A 219 -9.69 -12.66 -12.04
CA LYS A 219 -10.56 -13.37 -11.09
C LYS A 219 -10.46 -14.88 -11.23
N SER A 220 -10.43 -15.42 -12.46
CA SER A 220 -10.29 -16.85 -12.65
C SER A 220 -9.04 -17.48 -12.05
N LYS A 221 -7.98 -16.67 -11.86
CA LYS A 221 -6.68 -17.12 -11.33
C LYS A 221 -6.45 -16.76 -9.86
N TYR A 222 -7.00 -15.62 -9.43
CA TYR A 222 -6.68 -14.99 -8.15
C TYR A 222 -7.93 -14.76 -7.29
N GLN A 223 -9.01 -15.50 -7.57
CA GLN A 223 -10.24 -15.40 -6.79
C GLN A 223 -10.04 -15.96 -5.39
N PHE A 224 -10.69 -15.35 -4.43
CA PHE A 224 -10.76 -15.81 -3.04
C PHE A 224 -12.22 -15.82 -2.56
N THR A 225 -12.54 -16.71 -1.65
CA THR A 225 -13.83 -16.72 -0.94
C THR A 225 -13.60 -17.19 0.48
N GLY A 226 -14.09 -16.46 1.45
CA GLY A 226 -13.93 -16.81 2.85
C GLY A 226 -13.69 -15.61 3.76
N LEU A 227 -13.08 -15.89 4.90
CA LEU A 227 -12.78 -14.85 5.90
C LEU A 227 -11.41 -14.24 5.65
N VAL A 228 -11.35 -12.92 5.74
CA VAL A 228 -10.12 -12.15 5.79
C VAL A 228 -10.14 -11.19 6.98
N TYR A 229 -8.98 -10.71 7.35
CA TYR A 229 -8.77 -9.98 8.60
C TYR A 229 -8.00 -8.69 8.35
N ARG A 230 -8.35 -7.65 9.11
CA ARG A 230 -7.64 -6.36 9.09
C ARG A 230 -7.67 -5.76 10.48
N SER A 231 -6.53 -5.29 10.98
CA SER A 231 -6.46 -4.50 12.21
C SER A 231 -6.81 -3.03 11.96
N ALA A 232 -7.21 -2.32 12.97
CA ALA A 232 -7.36 -0.87 12.93
C ALA A 232 -7.25 -0.26 14.33
N SER A 233 -6.81 1.00 14.38
CA SER A 233 -6.94 1.86 15.56
C SER A 233 -8.07 2.82 15.30
N LEU A 234 -9.25 2.56 15.89
CA LEU A 234 -10.46 3.38 15.76
C LEU A 234 -10.70 4.20 17.02
N GLU A 235 -11.15 5.44 16.84
CA GLU A 235 -11.64 6.24 17.94
C GLU A 235 -12.99 5.68 18.46
N LEU A 236 -13.36 6.02 19.69
CA LEU A 236 -14.59 5.49 20.29
C LEU A 236 -15.85 5.87 19.51
N ASP A 237 -15.89 7.06 18.95
CA ASP A 237 -17.02 7.52 18.13
C ASP A 237 -17.10 6.77 16.79
N GLU A 238 -15.97 6.35 16.21
CA GLU A 238 -15.94 5.49 15.04
C GLU A 238 -16.47 4.09 15.37
N ILE A 239 -16.05 3.49 16.49
CA ILE A 239 -16.57 2.20 16.97
C ILE A 239 -18.07 2.28 17.19
N ASP A 240 -18.56 3.36 17.80
CA ASP A 240 -19.97 3.57 18.02
C ASP A 240 -20.74 3.79 16.70
N ALA A 241 -20.12 4.40 15.70
CA ALA A 241 -20.70 4.49 14.37
C ALA A 241 -20.90 3.09 13.73
N TYR A 242 -19.95 2.16 13.90
CA TYR A 242 -20.12 0.77 13.48
C TYR A 242 -21.25 0.08 14.25
N LYS A 243 -21.31 0.20 15.59
CA LYS A 243 -22.39 -0.35 16.43
C LYS A 243 -23.75 0.15 16.01
N ASN A 244 -23.87 1.46 15.78
CA ASN A 244 -25.12 2.11 15.41
C ASN A 244 -25.58 1.78 13.98
N SER A 245 -24.73 1.19 13.17
CA SER A 245 -25.01 0.82 11.77
C SER A 245 -25.23 -0.69 11.56
N ILE A 246 -25.26 -1.49 12.64
CA ILE A 246 -25.51 -2.94 12.55
C ILE A 246 -26.81 -3.22 11.83
N LYS A 247 -26.76 -4.05 10.77
CA LYS A 247 -27.90 -4.46 9.94
C LYS A 247 -28.75 -3.31 9.37
N LYS A 248 -28.16 -2.11 9.29
CA LYS A 248 -28.77 -0.95 8.62
C LYS A 248 -28.30 -0.89 7.16
N ASN A 249 -28.53 0.24 6.49
CA ASN A 249 -28.08 0.46 5.11
C ASN A 249 -26.60 0.13 4.95
N PRO A 250 -26.23 -0.54 3.87
CA PRO A 250 -24.83 -0.85 3.57
C PRO A 250 -23.96 0.39 3.58
N LYS A 251 -22.70 0.21 3.99
CA LYS A 251 -21.67 1.24 4.03
C LYS A 251 -20.60 0.92 3.00
N GLU A 252 -19.72 1.87 2.72
CA GLU A 252 -18.58 1.65 1.80
C GLU A 252 -17.26 2.13 2.37
N TRP A 253 -16.19 1.43 2.02
CA TRP A 253 -14.83 1.92 2.21
C TRP A 253 -14.33 2.57 0.93
N LEU A 254 -14.05 3.87 0.99
CA LEU A 254 -13.71 4.67 -0.20
C LEU A 254 -12.36 4.29 -0.84
N GLY A 255 -11.39 3.88 -0.03
CA GLY A 255 -10.07 3.47 -0.53
C GLY A 255 -9.95 1.96 -0.74
N PHE A 256 -8.92 1.53 -1.46
CA PHE A 256 -8.53 0.12 -1.50
C PHE A 256 -8.18 -0.37 -0.10
N SER A 257 -8.59 -1.59 0.23
CA SER A 257 -8.40 -2.16 1.56
C SER A 257 -7.62 -3.46 1.50
N SER A 258 -6.39 -3.42 2.01
CA SER A 258 -5.56 -4.60 2.20
C SER A 258 -6.06 -5.39 3.40
N THR A 259 -6.24 -6.67 3.21
CA THR A 259 -6.67 -7.63 4.25
C THR A 259 -5.79 -8.87 4.18
N SER A 260 -5.70 -9.63 5.25
CA SER A 260 -4.93 -10.87 5.29
C SER A 260 -5.84 -12.09 5.46
N LYS A 261 -5.51 -13.20 4.84
CA LYS A 261 -6.12 -14.51 5.13
C LYS A 261 -5.63 -15.05 6.50
N ASN A 262 -4.49 -14.55 6.96
CA ASN A 262 -3.89 -14.97 8.22
C ASN A 262 -4.37 -14.10 9.38
N ARG A 263 -5.27 -14.67 10.18
CA ARG A 263 -5.83 -13.99 11.36
C ARG A 263 -4.75 -13.61 12.37
N ALA A 264 -3.81 -14.51 12.66
CA ALA A 264 -2.75 -14.27 13.64
C ALA A 264 -1.87 -13.08 13.24
N LEU A 265 -1.60 -12.92 11.94
CA LEU A 265 -0.88 -11.77 11.42
C LEU A 265 -1.64 -10.45 11.67
N ALA A 266 -2.94 -10.43 11.38
CA ALA A 266 -3.76 -9.24 11.61
C ALA A 266 -3.90 -8.91 13.12
N GLU A 267 -3.87 -9.90 14.00
CA GLU A 267 -3.96 -9.71 15.45
C GLU A 267 -2.66 -9.21 16.10
N ILE A 268 -1.49 -9.48 15.48
CA ILE A 268 -0.19 -9.00 15.96
C ILE A 268 -0.10 -7.46 15.88
N TYR A 269 -0.77 -6.85 14.92
CA TYR A 269 -0.75 -5.41 14.77
C TYR A 269 -1.42 -4.67 15.94
N ASP A 270 -0.79 -3.58 16.35
CA ASP A 270 -1.13 -2.80 17.54
C ASP A 270 -2.37 -1.91 17.30
N GLY A 271 -3.52 -2.54 17.07
CA GLY A 271 -4.80 -1.87 16.90
C GLY A 271 -5.81 -2.30 17.95
N ASN A 272 -6.74 -1.43 18.31
CA ASN A 272 -7.82 -1.72 19.26
C ASN A 272 -9.02 -2.43 18.61
N THR A 273 -8.97 -2.65 17.30
CA THR A 273 -10.07 -3.19 16.51
C THR A 273 -9.56 -4.24 15.52
N LEU A 274 -10.29 -5.35 15.43
CA LEU A 274 -10.10 -6.39 14.40
C LEU A 274 -11.35 -6.47 13.54
N PHE A 275 -11.22 -6.17 12.25
CA PHE A 275 -12.24 -6.49 11.27
C PHE A 275 -12.14 -7.96 10.86
N ILE A 276 -13.27 -8.65 10.92
CA ILE A 276 -13.48 -10.03 10.48
C ILE A 276 -14.44 -9.96 9.30
N ILE A 277 -13.95 -10.19 8.09
CA ILE A 277 -14.62 -9.79 6.87
C ILE A 277 -14.93 -11.04 6.06
N ASN A 278 -16.19 -11.29 5.80
CA ASN A 278 -16.64 -12.36 4.90
C ASN A 278 -16.68 -11.82 3.46
N VAL A 279 -15.85 -12.41 2.60
CA VAL A 279 -15.67 -12.03 1.19
C VAL A 279 -16.35 -13.08 0.31
N PRO A 280 -17.46 -12.75 -0.37
CA PRO A 280 -18.11 -13.64 -1.33
C PRO A 280 -17.37 -13.64 -2.67
N SER A 281 -17.54 -14.71 -3.46
CA SER A 281 -16.87 -14.90 -4.75
C SER A 281 -17.13 -13.79 -5.78
N GLN A 282 -18.26 -13.11 -5.69
CA GLN A 282 -18.72 -12.14 -6.70
C GLN A 282 -18.23 -10.71 -6.45
N SER A 283 -17.60 -10.41 -5.30
CA SER A 283 -17.17 -9.05 -4.99
C SER A 283 -15.89 -8.63 -5.74
N GLN A 284 -15.60 -7.33 -5.71
CA GLN A 284 -14.40 -6.76 -6.32
C GLN A 284 -13.19 -6.93 -5.42
N HIS A 285 -12.48 -8.03 -5.59
CA HIS A 285 -11.28 -8.35 -4.84
C HIS A 285 -10.40 -9.35 -5.60
N LEU A 286 -9.15 -9.44 -5.22
CA LEU A 286 -8.21 -10.47 -5.67
C LEU A 286 -7.33 -10.93 -4.51
N ASP A 287 -7.02 -12.22 -4.48
CA ASP A 287 -5.91 -12.77 -3.70
C ASP A 287 -4.61 -12.41 -4.40
N ILE A 288 -3.93 -11.39 -3.90
CA ILE A 288 -2.68 -10.90 -4.50
C ILE A 288 -1.43 -11.43 -3.79
N SER A 289 -1.56 -12.43 -2.92
CA SER A 289 -0.44 -12.99 -2.15
C SER A 289 0.71 -13.48 -3.01
N THR A 290 0.44 -14.05 -4.18
CA THR A 290 1.47 -14.51 -5.13
C THR A 290 2.01 -13.42 -6.05
N ILE A 291 1.31 -12.27 -6.14
CA ILE A 291 1.72 -11.10 -6.92
C ILE A 291 2.54 -10.15 -6.05
N SER A 292 2.21 -10.09 -4.76
CA SER A 292 2.78 -9.16 -3.79
C SER A 292 4.29 -9.34 -3.62
N ASN A 293 4.99 -8.23 -3.35
CA ASN A 293 6.37 -8.25 -2.87
C ASN A 293 6.50 -8.86 -1.45
N PHE A 294 5.36 -9.05 -0.75
CA PHE A 294 5.27 -9.55 0.62
C PHE A 294 4.31 -10.76 0.71
N PRO A 295 4.67 -11.91 0.12
CA PRO A 295 3.77 -13.07 0.02
C PRO A 295 3.35 -13.63 1.39
N VAL A 296 4.16 -13.44 2.44
CA VAL A 296 3.86 -13.87 3.82
C VAL A 296 2.66 -13.16 4.44
N GLU A 297 2.27 -12.01 3.89
CA GLU A 297 1.09 -11.27 4.35
C GLU A 297 -0.22 -11.94 3.90
N GLU A 298 -0.16 -12.89 2.98
CA GLU A 298 -1.33 -13.58 2.44
C GLU A 298 -2.46 -12.60 2.06
N GLU A 299 -2.07 -11.53 1.33
CA GLU A 299 -2.92 -10.37 1.09
C GLU A 299 -4.07 -10.68 0.13
N VAL A 300 -5.28 -10.32 0.55
CA VAL A 300 -6.46 -10.16 -0.30
C VAL A 300 -6.78 -8.66 -0.38
N LEU A 301 -6.76 -8.11 -1.59
CA LEU A 301 -7.02 -6.70 -1.83
C LEU A 301 -8.50 -6.51 -2.18
N LEU A 302 -9.20 -5.71 -1.38
CA LEU A 302 -10.57 -5.27 -1.65
C LEU A 302 -10.55 -3.96 -2.44
N GLY A 303 -11.49 -3.80 -3.36
CA GLY A 303 -11.61 -2.63 -4.23
C GLY A 303 -11.92 -1.33 -3.49
N ALA A 304 -11.60 -0.21 -4.13
CA ALA A 304 -12.10 1.10 -3.70
C ALA A 304 -13.63 1.15 -3.86
N SER A 305 -14.30 1.84 -2.96
CA SER A 305 -15.77 1.86 -2.82
C SER A 305 -16.39 0.48 -2.58
N THR A 306 -15.65 -0.43 -1.94
CA THR A 306 -16.21 -1.73 -1.52
C THR A 306 -17.35 -1.54 -0.54
N SER A 307 -18.53 -2.03 -0.93
CA SER A 307 -19.76 -1.99 -0.12
C SER A 307 -19.83 -3.18 0.84
N PHE A 308 -20.25 -2.91 2.06
CA PHE A 308 -20.36 -3.94 3.09
C PHE A 308 -21.56 -3.74 4.03
N GLN A 309 -22.02 -4.85 4.60
CA GLN A 309 -22.98 -4.89 5.69
C GLN A 309 -22.24 -5.13 7.01
N ILE A 310 -22.56 -4.33 8.03
CA ILE A 310 -22.10 -4.57 9.39
C ILE A 310 -23.04 -5.60 10.03
N GLU A 311 -22.52 -6.78 10.34
CA GLU A 311 -23.33 -7.86 10.89
C GLU A 311 -23.35 -7.84 12.41
N HIS A 312 -22.20 -7.58 13.01
CA HIS A 312 -22.01 -7.65 14.45
C HIS A 312 -20.81 -6.83 14.92
N VAL A 313 -20.89 -6.29 16.15
CA VAL A 313 -19.76 -5.64 16.83
C VAL A 313 -19.74 -6.15 18.27
N LYS A 314 -18.62 -6.67 18.72
CA LYS A 314 -18.41 -7.13 20.11
C LYS A 314 -17.03 -6.75 20.60
N TYR A 315 -16.89 -6.57 21.90
CA TYR A 315 -15.59 -6.46 22.56
C TYR A 315 -15.13 -7.86 23.00
N ASP A 316 -13.88 -8.18 22.74
CA ASP A 316 -13.24 -9.41 23.17
C ASP A 316 -12.28 -9.11 24.33
N GLU A 317 -12.63 -9.59 25.52
CA GLU A 317 -11.88 -9.38 26.74
C GLU A 317 -10.49 -10.04 26.70
N THR A 318 -10.34 -11.12 25.93
CA THR A 318 -9.08 -11.88 25.84
C THR A 318 -8.05 -11.11 25.05
N THR A 319 -8.44 -10.61 23.88
CA THR A 319 -7.56 -9.85 22.99
C THR A 319 -7.57 -8.34 23.31
N ARG A 320 -8.52 -7.88 24.12
CA ARG A 320 -8.80 -6.46 24.41
C ARG A 320 -9.04 -5.64 23.15
N LYS A 321 -9.67 -6.24 22.15
CA LYS A 321 -9.99 -5.61 20.86
C LYS A 321 -11.48 -5.63 20.60
N HIS A 322 -11.95 -4.63 19.87
CA HIS A 322 -13.27 -4.67 19.26
C HIS A 322 -13.25 -5.55 18.03
N HIS A 323 -14.08 -6.57 17.95
CA HIS A 323 -14.26 -7.40 16.77
C HIS A 323 -15.48 -6.88 16.00
N ILE A 324 -15.24 -6.42 14.77
CA ILE A 324 -16.28 -5.92 13.86
C ILE A 324 -16.43 -6.91 12.71
N TYR A 325 -17.62 -7.52 12.61
CA TYR A 325 -17.94 -8.51 11.60
C TYR A 325 -18.61 -7.83 10.43
N LEU A 326 -18.02 -7.98 9.26
CA LEU A 326 -18.49 -7.40 8.02
C LEU A 326 -18.77 -8.49 6.99
N ARG A 327 -19.77 -8.27 6.16
CA ARG A 327 -20.00 -9.05 4.95
C ARG A 327 -19.90 -8.13 3.74
N ILE A 328 -18.98 -8.41 2.84
CA ILE A 328 -18.86 -7.69 1.57
C ILE A 328 -20.06 -8.04 0.70
N LEU A 329 -20.59 -7.07 0.01
CA LEU A 329 -21.81 -7.23 -0.77
C LEU A 329 -21.51 -7.35 -2.27
N TRP A 330 -20.62 -6.54 -2.78
CA TRP A 330 -20.25 -6.55 -4.22
C TRP A 330 -18.85 -5.96 -4.38
#